data_71eeea1c64028091bef98a9ba861c95c
#
_entry.id   71eeea1c64028091bef98a9ba861c95c
#
_cell.length_a   1.000
_cell.length_b   1.000
_cell.length_c   1.000
_cell.angle_alpha   90.00
_cell.angle_beta   90.00
_cell.angle_gamma   90.00
#
_symmetry.space_group_name_H-M   'P 1'
#
loop_
_entity.id
_entity.type
_entity.pdbx_description
1 polymer ?
#
loop_
_entity_poly.entity_id
_entity_poly.type
_entity_poly.pdbx_seq_one_letter_code
_entity_poly.pdbx_strand_id
1 'polypeptide(L)'
;MTAFDYVLLAVIGTLAIIGLFKGLSGWLGTLTGAAAATVVGYFGFGYCLKAATACPWVSGPFVSLAAAILDFLAGLIAFGLARRLAVKFFSFLLPQPLNAIVGMLGGMLLGLVLMVLLAGTAFFEGVSLPKGFLASHSRLVQAVATVMASRLEGPSE
;
A
#
# COMPACT_ATOMS: atom_id res chain seq x y z
N MET A 1 16.44 15.00 18.40
CA MET A 1 16.06 13.94 17.46
C MET A 1 16.54 12.63 18.02
N THR A 2 15.68 11.64 18.03
CA THR A 2 16.01 10.29 18.51
C THR A 2 16.47 9.40 17.33
N ALA A 3 17.13 8.28 17.61
CA ALA A 3 17.54 7.33 16.55
C ALA A 3 16.33 6.89 15.68
N PHE A 4 15.15 6.81 16.30
CA PHE A 4 13.91 6.44 15.61
C PHE A 4 13.44 7.53 14.62
N ASP A 5 13.65 8.82 14.92
CA ASP A 5 13.34 9.91 14.00
C ASP A 5 14.19 9.85 12.73
N TYR A 6 15.47 9.45 12.86
CA TYR A 6 16.34 9.24 11.69
C TYR A 6 15.88 8.07 10.83
N VAL A 7 15.40 6.98 11.44
CA VAL A 7 14.84 5.84 10.69
C VAL A 7 13.59 6.27 9.92
N LEU A 8 12.68 7.01 10.55
CA LEU A 8 11.49 7.54 9.87
C LEU A 8 11.84 8.47 8.70
N LEU A 9 12.77 9.39 8.91
CA LEU A 9 13.25 10.28 7.84
C LEU A 9 13.91 9.50 6.71
N ALA A 10 14.69 8.46 7.03
CA ALA A 10 15.29 7.58 6.03
C ALA A 10 14.22 6.84 5.21
N VAL A 11 13.16 6.34 5.85
CA VAL A 11 12.03 5.70 5.15
C VAL A 11 11.31 6.68 4.23
N ILE A 12 11.00 7.89 4.72
CA ILE A 12 10.36 8.94 3.89
C ILE A 12 11.26 9.32 2.70
N GLY A 13 12.56 9.53 2.96
CA GLY A 13 13.54 9.82 1.92
C GLY A 13 13.65 8.71 0.88
N THR A 14 13.67 7.46 1.32
CA THR A 14 13.70 6.29 0.41
C THR A 14 12.44 6.22 -0.45
N LEU A 15 11.25 6.46 0.13
CA LEU A 15 9.99 6.50 -0.62
C LEU A 15 9.96 7.67 -1.61
N ALA A 16 10.51 8.83 -1.25
CA ALA A 16 10.64 9.96 -2.16
C ALA A 16 11.57 9.63 -3.35
N ILE A 17 12.72 9.00 -3.09
CA ILE A 17 13.66 8.57 -4.13
C ILE A 17 13.01 7.51 -5.04
N ILE A 18 12.33 6.51 -4.48
CA ILE A 18 11.59 5.53 -5.27
C ILE A 18 10.51 6.22 -6.11
N GLY A 19 9.82 7.21 -5.54
CA GLY A 19 8.83 8.03 -6.24
C GLY A 19 9.44 8.81 -7.41
N LEU A 20 10.64 9.38 -7.22
CA LEU A 20 11.37 10.08 -8.27
C LEU A 20 11.70 9.15 -9.45
N PHE A 21 12.25 7.96 -9.19
CA PHE A 21 12.62 7.00 -10.24
C PHE A 21 11.42 6.35 -10.92
N LYS A 22 10.38 5.99 -10.17
CA LYS A 22 9.17 5.39 -10.74
C LYS A 22 8.27 6.41 -11.43
N GLY A 23 8.33 7.67 -11.01
CA GLY A 23 7.41 8.71 -11.43
C GLY A 23 5.96 8.43 -10.97
N LEU A 24 5.09 9.42 -11.20
CA LEU A 24 3.66 9.27 -10.89
C LEU A 24 3.01 8.15 -11.70
N SER A 25 3.39 8.01 -12.98
CA SER A 25 2.89 6.95 -13.86
C SER A 25 3.15 5.55 -13.31
N GLY A 26 4.33 5.34 -12.69
CA GLY A 26 4.67 4.07 -12.05
C GLY A 26 3.83 3.76 -10.81
N TRP A 27 3.51 4.77 -10.00
CA TRP A 27 2.63 4.64 -8.83
C TRP A 27 1.19 4.34 -9.25
N LEU A 28 0.65 5.15 -10.17
CA LEU A 28 -0.71 4.95 -10.71
C LEU A 28 -0.83 3.58 -11.39
N GLY A 29 0.20 3.17 -12.13
CA GLY A 29 0.24 1.83 -12.73
C GLY A 29 0.19 0.71 -11.69
N THR A 30 0.89 0.87 -10.56
CA THR A 30 0.87 -0.12 -9.47
C THR A 30 -0.50 -0.18 -8.79
N LEU A 31 -1.13 0.99 -8.54
CA LEU A 31 -2.48 1.05 -7.96
C LEU A 31 -3.53 0.43 -8.89
N THR A 32 -3.47 0.76 -10.20
CA THR A 32 -4.37 0.17 -11.20
C THR A 32 -4.18 -1.34 -11.30
N GLY A 33 -2.92 -1.80 -11.26
CA GLY A 33 -2.61 -3.23 -11.25
C GLY A 33 -3.18 -3.93 -10.00
N ALA A 34 -3.00 -3.33 -8.83
CA ALA A 34 -3.54 -3.88 -7.58
C ALA A 34 -5.07 -3.94 -7.59
N ALA A 35 -5.74 -2.87 -8.06
CA ALA A 35 -7.19 -2.87 -8.22
C ALA A 35 -7.66 -3.97 -9.17
N ALA A 36 -7.00 -4.13 -10.33
CA ALA A 36 -7.33 -5.19 -11.29
C ALA A 36 -7.15 -6.60 -10.69
N ALA A 37 -6.06 -6.84 -9.96
CA ALA A 37 -5.81 -8.10 -9.29
C ALA A 37 -6.89 -8.40 -8.23
N THR A 38 -7.29 -7.40 -7.44
CA THR A 38 -8.35 -7.54 -6.43
C THR A 38 -9.70 -7.89 -7.08
N VAL A 39 -10.05 -7.23 -8.19
CA VAL A 39 -11.28 -7.52 -8.92
C VAL A 39 -11.25 -8.95 -9.48
N VAL A 40 -10.13 -9.36 -10.08
CA VAL A 40 -9.98 -10.72 -10.61
C VAL A 40 -10.05 -11.74 -9.47
N GLY A 41 -9.37 -11.52 -8.34
CA GLY A 41 -9.42 -12.42 -7.20
C GLY A 41 -10.82 -12.53 -6.60
N TYR A 42 -11.55 -11.42 -6.48
CA TYR A 42 -12.91 -11.44 -5.93
C TYR A 42 -13.92 -12.18 -6.82
N PHE A 43 -13.91 -11.91 -8.13
CA PHE A 43 -14.84 -12.51 -9.08
C PHE A 43 -14.33 -13.82 -9.69
N GLY A 44 -13.00 -14.00 -9.77
CA GLY A 44 -12.34 -15.13 -10.43
C GLY A 44 -12.35 -16.40 -9.59
N PHE A 45 -12.32 -16.29 -8.26
CA PHE A 45 -12.20 -17.44 -7.36
C PHE A 45 -13.27 -18.52 -7.61
N GLY A 46 -14.51 -18.12 -7.85
CA GLY A 46 -15.60 -19.03 -8.15
C GLY A 46 -15.40 -19.82 -9.47
N TYR A 47 -14.82 -19.18 -10.48
CA TYR A 47 -14.48 -19.85 -11.76
C TYR A 47 -13.28 -20.76 -11.59
N CYS A 48 -12.27 -20.35 -10.85
CA CYS A 48 -11.10 -21.18 -10.53
C CYS A 48 -11.49 -22.41 -9.72
N LEU A 49 -12.45 -22.28 -8.81
CA LEU A 49 -12.99 -23.40 -8.04
C LEU A 49 -13.70 -24.42 -8.97
N LYS A 50 -14.54 -23.94 -9.88
CA LYS A 50 -15.20 -24.81 -10.89
C LYS A 50 -14.19 -25.51 -11.78
N ALA A 51 -13.13 -24.79 -12.23
CA ALA A 51 -12.08 -25.37 -13.02
C ALA A 51 -11.28 -26.44 -12.25
N ALA A 52 -10.97 -26.19 -10.98
CA ALA A 52 -10.27 -27.14 -10.12
C ALA A 52 -11.09 -28.39 -9.85
N THR A 53 -12.42 -28.27 -9.65
CA THR A 53 -13.32 -29.43 -9.47
C THR A 53 -13.51 -30.26 -10.73
N ALA A 54 -13.34 -29.64 -11.92
CA ALA A 54 -13.40 -30.36 -13.20
C ALA A 54 -12.14 -31.17 -13.49
N CYS A 55 -11.04 -30.96 -12.77
CA CYS A 55 -9.79 -31.71 -12.92
C CYS A 55 -9.86 -33.06 -12.20
N PRO A 56 -9.81 -34.20 -12.89
CA PRO A 56 -9.93 -35.55 -12.27
C PRO A 56 -8.73 -35.89 -11.38
N TRP A 57 -7.64 -35.17 -11.47
CA TRP A 57 -6.40 -35.38 -10.71
C TRP A 57 -6.40 -34.67 -9.35
N VAL A 58 -7.35 -33.79 -9.11
CA VAL A 58 -7.44 -32.98 -7.88
C VAL A 58 -8.70 -33.39 -7.12
N SER A 59 -8.52 -34.02 -5.97
CA SER A 59 -9.63 -34.51 -5.16
C SER A 59 -9.52 -34.05 -3.70
N GLY A 60 -10.66 -33.96 -3.02
CA GLY A 60 -10.72 -33.65 -1.59
C GLY A 60 -10.21 -32.26 -1.23
N PRO A 61 -9.40 -32.12 -0.17
CA PRO A 61 -8.96 -30.83 0.35
C PRO A 61 -8.02 -30.06 -0.59
N PHE A 62 -7.47 -30.73 -1.60
CA PHE A 62 -6.56 -30.10 -2.57
C PHE A 62 -7.28 -29.24 -3.62
N VAL A 63 -8.58 -29.39 -3.79
CA VAL A 63 -9.38 -28.60 -4.76
C VAL A 63 -9.34 -27.12 -4.40
N SER A 64 -9.54 -26.76 -3.14
CA SER A 64 -9.51 -25.38 -2.68
C SER A 64 -8.11 -24.76 -2.79
N LEU A 65 -7.07 -25.54 -2.54
CA LEU A 65 -5.68 -25.09 -2.71
C LEU A 65 -5.35 -24.85 -4.20
N ALA A 66 -5.75 -25.76 -5.09
CA ALA A 66 -5.56 -25.62 -6.52
C ALA A 66 -6.32 -24.40 -7.06
N ALA A 67 -7.56 -24.19 -6.62
CA ALA A 67 -8.34 -23.00 -6.98
C ALA A 67 -7.66 -21.70 -6.51
N ALA A 68 -7.14 -21.66 -5.29
CA ALA A 68 -6.43 -20.49 -4.75
C ALA A 68 -5.14 -20.20 -5.54
N ILE A 69 -4.39 -21.23 -5.95
CA ILE A 69 -3.19 -21.04 -6.78
C ILE A 69 -3.57 -20.50 -8.17
N LEU A 70 -4.60 -21.07 -8.79
CA LEU A 70 -5.07 -20.59 -10.10
C LEU A 70 -5.54 -19.14 -10.05
N ASP A 71 -6.30 -18.79 -9.01
CA ASP A 71 -6.80 -17.44 -8.79
C ASP A 71 -5.65 -16.45 -8.53
N PHE A 72 -4.67 -16.84 -7.72
CA PHE A 72 -3.47 -16.05 -7.49
C PHE A 72 -2.67 -15.80 -8.78
N LEU A 73 -2.48 -16.83 -9.62
CA LEU A 73 -1.81 -16.69 -10.91
C LEU A 73 -2.59 -15.78 -11.87
N ALA A 74 -3.91 -15.93 -11.92
CA ALA A 74 -4.78 -15.06 -12.72
C ALA A 74 -4.68 -13.60 -12.24
N GLY A 75 -4.69 -13.38 -10.92
CA GLY A 75 -4.49 -12.07 -10.30
C GLY A 75 -3.12 -11.45 -10.64
N LEU A 76 -2.04 -12.24 -10.63
CA LEU A 76 -0.71 -11.76 -11.03
C LEU A 76 -0.66 -11.35 -12.51
N ILE A 77 -1.29 -12.11 -13.39
CA ILE A 77 -1.38 -11.78 -14.82
C ILE A 77 -2.17 -10.49 -15.01
N ALA A 78 -3.34 -10.37 -14.37
CA ALA A 78 -4.16 -9.17 -14.41
C ALA A 78 -3.41 -7.94 -13.87
N PHE A 79 -2.71 -8.09 -12.74
CA PHE A 79 -1.83 -7.06 -12.19
C PHE A 79 -0.79 -6.60 -13.21
N GLY A 80 -0.06 -7.54 -13.82
CA GLY A 80 1.01 -7.23 -14.77
C GLY A 80 0.51 -6.52 -16.02
N LEU A 81 -0.60 -6.97 -16.59
CA LEU A 81 -1.22 -6.37 -17.78
C LEU A 81 -1.77 -4.97 -17.47
N ALA A 82 -2.59 -4.84 -16.44
CA ALA A 82 -3.19 -3.57 -16.05
C ALA A 82 -2.12 -2.53 -15.69
N ARG A 83 -1.10 -2.93 -14.94
CA ARG A 83 0.03 -2.07 -14.62
C ARG A 83 0.77 -1.57 -15.87
N ARG A 84 1.07 -2.47 -16.82
CA ARG A 84 1.78 -2.10 -18.07
C ARG A 84 0.97 -1.11 -18.90
N LEU A 85 -0.33 -1.36 -19.05
CA LEU A 85 -1.23 -0.48 -19.80
C LEU A 85 -1.34 0.88 -19.13
N ALA A 86 -1.55 0.92 -17.82
CA ALA A 86 -1.66 2.15 -17.05
C ALA A 86 -0.36 2.97 -17.09
N VAL A 87 0.82 2.35 -16.90
CA VAL A 87 2.10 3.05 -16.99
C VAL A 87 2.30 3.67 -18.36
N LYS A 88 1.99 2.96 -19.46
CA LYS A 88 2.09 3.51 -20.81
C LYS A 88 1.13 4.68 -21.02
N PHE A 89 -0.10 4.55 -20.57
CA PHE A 89 -1.12 5.59 -20.69
C PHE A 89 -0.72 6.86 -19.91
N PHE A 90 -0.34 6.71 -18.65
CA PHE A 90 0.05 7.85 -17.81
C PHE A 90 1.40 8.46 -18.20
N SER A 91 2.35 7.69 -18.72
CA SER A 91 3.61 8.23 -19.23
C SER A 91 3.43 9.05 -20.51
N PHE A 92 2.41 8.75 -21.29
CA PHE A 92 2.04 9.56 -22.45
C PHE A 92 1.41 10.90 -22.05
N LEU A 93 0.60 10.91 -20.99
CA LEU A 93 -0.06 12.12 -20.48
C LEU A 93 0.89 13.05 -19.70
N LEU A 94 1.91 12.49 -19.05
CA LEU A 94 2.81 13.21 -18.15
C LEU A 94 4.25 13.19 -18.71
N PRO A 95 4.67 14.23 -19.45
CA PRO A 95 6.04 14.31 -19.95
C PRO A 95 7.05 14.43 -18.80
N GLN A 96 8.25 13.87 -19.00
CA GLN A 96 9.38 14.15 -18.14
C GLN A 96 9.82 15.60 -18.33
N PRO A 97 10.18 16.35 -17.25
CA PRO A 97 10.49 15.91 -15.86
C PRO A 97 9.29 15.92 -14.89
N LEU A 98 8.12 16.38 -15.34
CA LEU A 98 6.95 16.57 -14.46
C LEU A 98 6.53 15.27 -13.77
N ASN A 99 6.56 14.16 -14.52
CA ASN A 99 6.25 12.82 -13.99
C ASN A 99 7.15 12.43 -12.80
N ALA A 100 8.44 12.76 -12.86
CA ALA A 100 9.39 12.45 -11.80
C ALA A 100 9.17 13.31 -10.55
N ILE A 101 8.93 14.63 -10.74
CA ILE A 101 8.70 15.58 -9.63
C ILE A 101 7.42 15.21 -8.88
N VAL A 102 6.34 14.98 -9.61
CA VAL A 102 5.06 14.59 -8.99
C VAL A 102 5.15 13.20 -8.35
N GLY A 103 5.92 12.28 -8.94
CA GLY A 103 6.22 10.99 -8.34
C GLY A 103 6.97 11.10 -7.01
N MET A 104 7.95 12.00 -6.92
CA MET A 104 8.68 12.30 -5.68
C MET A 104 7.75 12.85 -4.60
N LEU A 105 6.89 13.83 -4.95
CA LEU A 105 5.91 14.39 -4.03
C LEU A 105 4.92 13.33 -3.55
N GLY A 106 4.48 12.45 -4.45
CA GLY A 106 3.61 11.31 -4.11
C GLY A 106 4.29 10.34 -3.15
N GLY A 107 5.57 10.05 -3.35
CA GLY A 107 6.37 9.22 -2.43
C GLY A 107 6.51 9.84 -1.03
N MET A 108 6.77 11.16 -0.97
CA MET A 108 6.81 11.90 0.30
C MET A 108 5.45 11.87 1.02
N LEU A 109 4.36 12.11 0.29
CA LEU A 109 3.02 12.10 0.84
C LEU A 109 2.65 10.71 1.39
N LEU A 110 3.02 9.65 0.68
CA LEU A 110 2.82 8.28 1.14
C LEU A 110 3.63 7.98 2.41
N GLY A 111 4.87 8.49 2.51
CA GLY A 111 5.68 8.41 3.71
C GLY A 111 5.05 9.14 4.90
N LEU A 112 4.46 10.32 4.67
CA LEU A 112 3.72 11.06 5.69
C LEU A 112 2.46 10.31 6.15
N VAL A 113 1.68 9.76 5.21
CA VAL A 113 0.50 8.94 5.54
C VAL A 113 0.91 7.73 6.38
N LEU A 114 1.99 7.05 6.02
CA LEU A 114 2.52 5.93 6.80
C LEU A 114 2.88 6.37 8.23
N MET A 115 3.52 7.54 8.36
CA MET A 115 3.87 8.11 9.67
C MET A 115 2.62 8.43 10.50
N VAL A 116 1.57 8.99 9.87
CA VAL A 116 0.29 9.27 10.54
C VAL A 116 -0.40 7.96 10.96
N LEU A 117 -0.39 6.93 10.11
CA LEU A 117 -0.93 5.62 10.46
C LEU A 117 -0.17 4.98 11.63
N LEU A 118 1.16 5.04 11.62
CA LEU A 118 1.99 4.55 12.74
C LEU A 118 1.72 5.32 14.03
N ALA A 119 1.52 6.64 13.95
CA ALA A 119 1.11 7.44 15.10
C ALA A 119 -0.30 7.07 15.57
N GLY A 120 -1.22 6.83 14.62
CA GLY A 120 -2.60 6.41 14.91
C GLY A 120 -2.69 5.05 15.60
N THR A 121 -1.81 4.10 15.30
CA THR A 121 -1.79 2.79 15.98
C THR A 121 -1.49 2.91 17.47
N ALA A 122 -0.87 4.01 17.92
CA ALA A 122 -0.64 4.28 19.34
C ALA A 122 -1.94 4.59 20.11
N PHE A 123 -3.02 4.96 19.40
CA PHE A 123 -4.34 5.26 19.98
C PHE A 123 -5.30 4.07 19.96
N PHE A 124 -5.04 3.04 19.17
CA PHE A 124 -5.89 1.84 19.13
C PHE A 124 -5.58 0.92 20.31
N GLU A 125 -6.55 0.76 21.21
CA GLU A 125 -6.43 -0.07 22.44
C GLU A 125 -6.28 -1.58 22.16
N GLY A 126 -6.40 -2.03 20.92
CA GLY A 126 -6.35 -3.45 20.52
C GLY A 126 -5.01 -3.96 20.03
N VAL A 127 -4.00 -3.09 19.86
CA VAL A 127 -2.67 -3.52 19.39
C VAL A 127 -1.77 -3.79 20.58
N SER A 128 -1.26 -5.01 20.70
CA SER A 128 -0.37 -5.48 21.78
C SER A 128 1.03 -4.83 21.79
N LEU A 129 1.23 -3.73 21.09
CA LEU A 129 2.42 -2.89 21.22
C LEU A 129 2.37 -2.19 22.56
N PRO A 130 3.46 -2.20 23.34
CA PRO A 130 3.50 -1.51 24.64
C PRO A 130 3.09 -0.06 24.45
N LYS A 131 2.00 0.33 25.13
CA LYS A 131 1.45 1.70 25.11
C LYS A 131 2.59 2.68 25.35
N GLY A 132 2.87 3.54 24.39
CA GLY A 132 3.93 4.52 24.50
C GLY A 132 5.29 4.16 23.89
N PHE A 133 5.51 2.94 23.36
CA PHE A 133 6.80 2.59 22.77
C PHE A 133 7.19 3.52 21.60
N LEU A 134 6.25 3.75 20.67
CA LEU A 134 6.46 4.68 19.55
C LEU A 134 6.47 6.15 20.02
N ALA A 135 5.58 6.52 20.94
CA ALA A 135 5.52 7.88 21.48
C ALA A 135 6.73 8.22 22.36
N SER A 136 7.29 7.26 23.12
CA SER A 136 8.47 7.51 23.94
C SER A 136 9.77 7.61 23.14
N HIS A 137 9.82 7.02 21.91
CA HIS A 137 11.03 6.92 21.10
C HIS A 137 11.10 7.87 19.91
N SER A 138 10.02 8.59 19.58
CA SER A 138 10.02 9.54 18.44
C SER A 138 9.35 10.86 18.79
N ARG A 139 10.10 11.95 18.71
CA ARG A 139 9.56 13.32 18.85
C ARG A 139 8.63 13.70 17.70
N LEU A 140 8.88 13.16 16.49
CA LEU A 140 8.03 13.40 15.33
C LEU A 140 6.67 12.74 15.49
N VAL A 141 6.63 11.50 15.99
CA VAL A 141 5.37 10.81 16.29
C VAL A 141 4.60 11.52 17.40
N GLN A 142 5.28 12.03 18.44
CA GLN A 142 4.65 12.83 19.48
C GLN A 142 4.04 14.12 18.95
N ALA A 143 4.75 14.85 18.09
CA ALA A 143 4.24 16.08 17.48
C ALA A 143 3.00 15.83 16.63
N VAL A 144 2.98 14.76 15.83
CA VAL A 144 1.79 14.38 15.05
C VAL A 144 0.65 13.94 15.96
N ALA A 145 0.94 13.17 16.99
CA ALA A 145 -0.06 12.72 17.96
C ALA A 145 -0.70 13.88 18.73
N THR A 146 0.08 14.89 19.17
CA THR A 146 -0.46 16.08 19.83
C THR A 146 -1.34 16.92 18.92
N VAL A 147 -0.96 17.10 17.66
CA VAL A 147 -1.78 17.79 16.66
C VAL A 147 -3.10 17.04 16.40
N MET A 148 -3.07 15.71 16.32
CA MET A 148 -4.28 14.91 16.19
C MET A 148 -5.18 15.01 17.43
N ALA A 149 -4.62 14.89 18.63
CA ALA A 149 -5.37 15.01 19.89
C ALA A 149 -6.07 16.36 19.99
N SER A 150 -5.37 17.47 19.69
CA SER A 150 -5.95 18.82 19.73
C SER A 150 -7.09 19.04 18.72
N ARG A 151 -7.16 18.23 17.67
CA ARG A 151 -8.25 18.30 16.68
C ARG A 151 -9.46 17.43 17.05
N LEU A 152 -9.24 16.38 17.86
CA LEU A 152 -10.30 15.48 18.32
C LEU A 152 -10.98 16.03 19.59
N GLU A 153 -10.23 16.75 20.42
CA GLU A 153 -10.77 17.50 21.56
C GLU A 153 -11.32 18.85 21.12
N GLY A 154 -12.29 18.91 20.23
CA GLY A 154 -12.89 20.14 19.72
C GLY A 154 -13.02 21.26 20.77
N PRO A 155 -13.22 22.54 20.39
CA PRO A 155 -13.28 23.63 21.35
C PRO A 155 -14.37 23.30 22.37
N SER A 156 -13.93 23.06 23.61
CA SER A 156 -14.83 22.98 24.79
C SER A 156 -15.46 24.36 24.98
N GLU A 157 -16.65 24.53 24.40
CA GLU A 157 -17.54 25.64 24.83
C GLU A 157 -18.06 25.42 26.22
#